data_7f38ada5153c0b9ca3595db01b29ced2
#
_entry.id   7f38ada5153c0b9ca3595db01b29ced2
#
_cell.length_a   1.000
_cell.length_b   1.000
_cell.length_c   1.000
_cell.angle_alpha   90.00
_cell.angle_beta   90.00
_cell.angle_gamma   90.00
#
_symmetry.space_group_name_H-M   'P 1'
#
loop_
_entity.id
_entity.type
_entity.pdbx_description
1 polymer ?
#
loop_
_entity_poly.entity_id
_entity_poly.type
_entity_poly.pdbx_seq_one_letter_code
_entity_poly.pdbx_strand_id
1 'polypeptide(L)'
;MTLRDRRSFLKTGAALGTIGVSGLAGCSGVIGGETPPLTLAFTVPVENIASLFAIPEIQEQLSNLGSAYELEVQRDQSTPDSLNSMAAGNVDMALLSTVSYASAVRQEAVPGNISMIATDFWDAHPEWYGITVFSGPDSDVQEPEDLEGATIGVNATGTGVHALIVKQMQQLGLDPESDAEIVELPFPTFVSAINDGRIDAGIFPALFAVAARAEGFTEVYKSQDLWDEAYPFAYTVASNNSLDENGDAIAAFGEDLDELVEYCYDNRSEVVSLAAEHFELPEQVVDGFFLTNNDYYRQDLTIDMDRLQFTMDEMVNLGFVEESFDVTEYATNDYIPSN
;
A
#
# COMPACT_ATOMS: atom_id res chain seq x y z
N MET A 1 -42.32 -29.81 -25.39
CA MET A 1 -41.71 -30.18 -26.67
C MET A 1 -40.20 -30.10 -26.48
N THR A 2 -39.74 -31.20 -26.12
CA THR A 2 -38.65 -32.13 -26.45
C THR A 2 -37.25 -31.67 -26.21
N LEU A 3 -36.65 -32.27 -25.21
CA LEU A 3 -35.24 -32.50 -24.89
C LEU A 3 -34.54 -33.22 -26.09
N ARG A 4 -33.31 -32.83 -26.39
CA ARG A 4 -32.27 -33.69 -27.01
C ARG A 4 -30.92 -33.07 -26.71
N ASP A 5 -30.22 -33.69 -25.90
CA ASP A 5 -29.23 -34.80 -25.93
C ASP A 5 -27.80 -34.31 -26.21
N ARG A 6 -27.05 -34.26 -25.14
CA ARG A 6 -25.58 -34.14 -25.15
C ARG A 6 -25.01 -35.49 -24.72
N ARG A 7 -24.45 -36.22 -25.68
CA ARG A 7 -23.40 -37.24 -25.39
C ARG A 7 -22.80 -37.70 -26.72
N SER A 8 -21.50 -37.54 -26.76
CA SER A 8 -20.51 -38.45 -27.37
C SER A 8 -19.48 -37.71 -28.22
N PHE A 9 -18.29 -37.66 -27.72
CA PHE A 9 -17.10 -37.99 -28.51
C PHE A 9 -15.95 -38.34 -27.52
N LEU A 10 -15.88 -39.61 -27.26
CA LEU A 10 -14.69 -40.26 -26.71
C LEU A 10 -14.34 -41.40 -27.66
N LYS A 11 -13.06 -41.51 -28.00
CA LYS A 11 -12.27 -42.66 -28.49
C LYS A 11 -11.54 -42.35 -29.80
N THR A 12 -10.24 -42.37 -29.77
CA THR A 12 -9.28 -43.46 -30.10
C THR A 12 -8.00 -42.76 -30.58
N GLY A 13 -6.79 -43.10 -30.25
CA GLY A 13 -6.14 -44.33 -29.98
C GLY A 13 -4.64 -44.14 -29.74
N ALA A 14 -4.10 -45.08 -29.05
CA ALA A 14 -2.67 -45.24 -28.70
C ALA A 14 -1.86 -45.76 -29.92
N ALA A 15 -0.61 -45.29 -30.00
CA ALA A 15 0.43 -46.08 -30.68
C ALA A 15 1.78 -45.88 -29.97
N LEU A 16 2.29 -46.99 -29.45
CA LEU A 16 3.63 -47.15 -28.90
C LEU A 16 4.68 -47.13 -30.03
N GLY A 17 5.81 -46.47 -29.72
CA GLY A 17 7.03 -46.58 -30.52
C GLY A 17 8.26 -46.33 -29.66
N THR A 18 8.84 -47.44 -29.14
CA THR A 18 10.16 -47.47 -28.48
C THR A 18 11.25 -47.50 -29.53
N ILE A 19 12.25 -46.62 -29.45
CA ILE A 19 13.62 -46.85 -29.93
C ILE A 19 14.61 -45.94 -29.19
N GLY A 20 15.54 -46.52 -28.42
CA GLY A 20 16.95 -46.39 -28.61
C GLY A 20 17.71 -45.31 -27.84
N VAL A 21 18.31 -45.73 -26.73
CA VAL A 21 19.35 -45.03 -25.97
C VAL A 21 20.61 -44.82 -26.82
N SER A 22 21.14 -43.59 -26.86
CA SER A 22 22.57 -43.32 -27.00
C SER A 22 22.90 -42.00 -26.31
N GLY A 23 23.69 -42.07 -25.26
CA GLY A 23 24.13 -40.91 -24.50
C GLY A 23 25.13 -40.04 -25.28
N LEU A 24 25.07 -38.74 -24.96
CA LEU A 24 26.21 -37.84 -25.02
C LEU A 24 26.04 -36.81 -23.91
N ALA A 25 27.04 -36.74 -23.07
CA ALA A 25 27.18 -35.77 -21.99
C ALA A 25 27.43 -34.37 -22.56
N GLY A 26 26.87 -33.38 -21.92
CA GLY A 26 27.40 -32.02 -21.92
C GLY A 26 26.64 -31.04 -22.76
N CYS A 27 25.77 -30.33 -22.10
CA CYS A 27 25.60 -28.88 -22.17
C CYS A 27 24.44 -28.57 -21.21
N SER A 28 24.73 -27.96 -20.09
CA SER A 28 23.76 -27.25 -19.29
C SER A 28 23.22 -26.10 -20.17
N GLY A 29 22.22 -26.45 -20.97
CA GLY A 29 21.36 -25.47 -21.59
C GLY A 29 20.48 -24.91 -20.48
N VAL A 30 20.54 -23.64 -20.26
CA VAL A 30 19.52 -22.86 -19.57
C VAL A 30 18.18 -23.33 -20.17
N ILE A 31 17.42 -24.12 -19.43
CA ILE A 31 16.01 -24.34 -19.72
C ILE A 31 15.42 -22.97 -19.42
N GLY A 32 14.99 -22.23 -20.45
CA GLY A 32 14.22 -21.01 -20.27
C GLY A 32 12.99 -21.36 -19.45
N GLY A 33 13.06 -21.19 -18.13
CA GLY A 33 11.90 -21.15 -17.27
C GLY A 33 11.07 -19.95 -17.69
N GLU A 34 9.74 -20.09 -17.72
CA GLU A 34 8.87 -18.95 -17.85
C GLU A 34 9.17 -17.99 -16.70
N THR A 35 9.28 -16.69 -17.03
CA THR A 35 9.48 -15.63 -16.04
C THR A 35 8.29 -15.67 -15.07
N PRO A 36 8.51 -15.81 -13.75
CA PRO A 36 7.41 -15.93 -12.80
C PRO A 36 6.55 -14.67 -12.78
N PRO A 37 5.22 -14.78 -12.89
CA PRO A 37 4.32 -13.66 -12.73
C PRO A 37 4.17 -13.32 -11.26
N LEU A 38 4.24 -12.04 -10.92
CA LEU A 38 3.93 -11.48 -9.61
C LEU A 38 2.78 -10.48 -9.74
N THR A 39 1.98 -10.35 -8.70
CA THR A 39 0.90 -9.36 -8.63
C THR A 39 1.10 -8.47 -7.41
N LEU A 40 1.08 -7.14 -7.64
CA LEU A 40 1.20 -6.11 -6.61
C LEU A 40 -0.09 -5.31 -6.49
N ALA A 41 -0.63 -5.16 -5.27
CA ALA A 41 -1.75 -4.28 -4.98
C ALA A 41 -1.29 -2.98 -4.30
N PHE A 42 -1.86 -1.85 -4.72
CA PHE A 42 -1.68 -0.55 -4.10
C PHE A 42 -3.01 0.19 -3.91
N THR A 43 -3.05 1.26 -3.11
CA THR A 43 -4.28 2.01 -2.85
C THR A 43 -4.25 3.43 -3.41
N VAL A 44 -3.21 4.21 -3.11
CA VAL A 44 -3.11 5.62 -3.52
C VAL A 44 -2.02 5.77 -4.58
N PRO A 45 -2.40 6.11 -5.83
CA PRO A 45 -1.43 6.27 -6.92
C PRO A 45 -0.42 7.36 -6.59
N VAL A 46 0.82 7.18 -7.02
CA VAL A 46 1.97 8.07 -6.81
C VAL A 46 2.42 8.15 -5.34
N GLU A 47 1.47 8.21 -4.41
CA GLU A 47 1.76 8.23 -2.98
C GLU A 47 2.36 6.89 -2.52
N ASN A 48 1.77 5.77 -2.94
CA ASN A 48 2.46 4.48 -2.88
C ASN A 48 3.45 4.43 -4.05
N ILE A 49 4.76 4.55 -3.76
CA ILE A 49 5.76 4.70 -4.83
C ILE A 49 5.78 3.51 -5.78
N ALA A 50 5.56 2.29 -5.27
CA ALA A 50 5.46 1.09 -6.07
C ALA A 50 4.27 1.09 -7.06
N SER A 51 3.29 2.01 -6.93
CA SER A 51 2.25 2.20 -7.95
C SER A 51 2.81 2.60 -9.32
N LEU A 52 3.99 3.23 -9.34
CA LEU A 52 4.65 3.69 -10.55
C LEU A 52 5.15 2.53 -11.43
N PHE A 53 5.27 1.32 -10.89
CA PHE A 53 5.46 0.11 -11.70
C PHE A 53 4.33 -0.13 -12.72
N ALA A 54 3.17 0.52 -12.58
CA ALA A 54 2.11 0.44 -13.57
C ALA A 54 2.41 1.22 -14.86
N ILE A 55 3.43 2.09 -14.87
CA ILE A 55 3.74 3.00 -15.99
C ILE A 55 4.76 2.35 -16.93
N PRO A 56 4.40 2.06 -18.20
CA PRO A 56 5.29 1.33 -19.12
C PRO A 56 6.64 2.02 -19.33
N GLU A 57 6.68 3.35 -19.42
CA GLU A 57 7.91 4.12 -19.63
C GLU A 57 8.88 4.00 -18.42
N ILE A 58 8.33 3.84 -17.22
CA ILE A 58 9.11 3.59 -16.01
C ILE A 58 9.58 2.14 -15.97
N GLN A 59 8.74 1.17 -16.37
CA GLN A 59 9.13 -0.24 -16.45
C GLN A 59 10.37 -0.45 -17.35
N GLU A 60 10.52 0.33 -18.43
CA GLU A 60 11.67 0.27 -19.33
C GLU A 60 12.99 0.71 -18.70
N GLN A 61 12.95 1.36 -17.53
CA GLN A 61 14.13 1.82 -16.78
C GLN A 61 14.62 0.81 -15.75
N LEU A 62 13.87 -0.26 -15.49
CA LEU A 62 14.13 -1.22 -14.42
C LEU A 62 14.91 -2.43 -14.97
N SER A 63 15.85 -2.94 -14.17
CA SER A 63 16.83 -3.92 -14.64
C SER A 63 16.31 -5.35 -14.69
N ASN A 64 15.38 -5.72 -13.81
CA ASN A 64 14.93 -7.11 -13.61
C ASN A 64 13.55 -7.40 -14.17
N LEU A 65 12.66 -6.39 -14.24
CA LEU A 65 11.30 -6.54 -14.75
C LEU A 65 11.31 -7.01 -16.21
N GLY A 66 10.50 -8.02 -16.53
CA GLY A 66 10.44 -8.67 -17.84
C GLY A 66 11.58 -9.68 -18.08
N SER A 67 12.54 -9.81 -17.16
CA SER A 67 13.66 -10.76 -17.28
C SER A 67 13.74 -11.75 -16.11
N ALA A 68 13.62 -11.28 -14.87
CA ALA A 68 13.59 -12.09 -13.66
C ALA A 68 12.16 -12.35 -13.16
N TYR A 69 11.25 -11.43 -13.42
CA TYR A 69 9.81 -11.56 -13.11
C TYR A 69 8.97 -10.73 -14.08
N GLU A 70 7.68 -11.08 -14.21
CA GLU A 70 6.64 -10.23 -14.80
C GLU A 70 5.81 -9.63 -13.66
N LEU A 71 5.27 -8.43 -13.83
CA LEU A 71 4.48 -7.77 -12.79
C LEU A 71 3.13 -7.29 -13.30
N GLU A 72 2.06 -7.72 -12.65
CA GLU A 72 0.74 -7.12 -12.76
C GLU A 72 0.50 -6.21 -11.55
N VAL A 73 0.10 -4.96 -11.81
CA VAL A 73 -0.16 -3.97 -10.77
C VAL A 73 -1.64 -3.66 -10.73
N GLN A 74 -2.29 -3.88 -9.58
CA GLN A 74 -3.71 -3.57 -9.39
C GLN A 74 -3.92 -2.47 -8.34
N ARG A 75 -4.98 -1.69 -8.53
CA ARG A 75 -5.41 -0.68 -7.57
C ARG A 75 -6.62 -1.12 -6.79
N ASP A 76 -6.52 -1.13 -5.46
CA ASP A 76 -7.61 -1.38 -4.54
C ASP A 76 -8.12 -0.07 -3.89
N GLN A 77 -9.31 -0.09 -3.29
CA GLN A 77 -9.91 1.10 -2.66
C GLN A 77 -9.34 1.37 -1.27
N SER A 78 -8.91 0.31 -0.57
CA SER A 78 -8.39 0.37 0.79
C SER A 78 -7.38 -0.74 1.05
N THR A 79 -6.55 -0.57 2.08
CA THR A 79 -5.60 -1.63 2.49
C THR A 79 -6.27 -2.91 3.01
N PRO A 80 -7.45 -2.89 3.66
CA PRO A 80 -8.23 -4.10 3.89
C PRO A 80 -8.67 -4.84 2.61
N ASP A 81 -8.98 -4.12 1.51
CA ASP A 81 -9.31 -4.76 0.23
C ASP A 81 -8.09 -5.50 -0.34
N SER A 82 -6.91 -4.87 -0.32
CA SER A 82 -5.66 -5.50 -0.73
C SER A 82 -5.34 -6.73 0.10
N LEU A 83 -5.58 -6.66 1.41
CA LEU A 83 -5.41 -7.82 2.31
C LEU A 83 -6.37 -8.97 1.96
N ASN A 84 -7.63 -8.67 1.64
CA ASN A 84 -8.59 -9.68 1.18
C ASN A 84 -8.15 -10.31 -0.15
N SER A 85 -7.58 -9.51 -1.06
CA SER A 85 -7.04 -10.01 -2.34
C SER A 85 -5.85 -10.95 -2.12
N MET A 86 -4.94 -10.63 -1.17
CA MET A 86 -3.85 -11.53 -0.75
C MET A 86 -4.38 -12.81 -0.11
N ALA A 87 -5.35 -12.70 0.80
CA ALA A 87 -5.95 -13.86 1.48
C ALA A 87 -6.62 -14.83 0.50
N ALA A 88 -7.14 -14.31 -0.62
CA ALA A 88 -7.71 -15.10 -1.70
C ALA A 88 -6.65 -15.70 -2.65
N GLY A 89 -5.38 -15.35 -2.50
CA GLY A 89 -4.28 -15.79 -3.38
C GLY A 89 -4.29 -15.12 -4.76
N ASN A 90 -4.91 -13.95 -4.87
CA ASN A 90 -4.96 -13.17 -6.11
C ASN A 90 -3.82 -12.15 -6.20
N VAL A 91 -3.13 -11.89 -5.10
CA VAL A 91 -2.08 -10.87 -4.95
C VAL A 91 -0.93 -11.48 -4.16
N ASP A 92 0.28 -11.35 -4.69
CA ASP A 92 1.53 -11.81 -4.06
C ASP A 92 2.07 -10.80 -3.07
N MET A 93 2.01 -9.51 -3.45
CA MET A 93 2.52 -8.39 -2.68
C MET A 93 1.48 -7.27 -2.60
N ALA A 94 1.46 -6.54 -1.49
CA ALA A 94 0.55 -5.41 -1.31
C ALA A 94 1.19 -4.27 -0.50
N LEU A 95 0.73 -3.05 -0.76
CA LEU A 95 1.01 -1.89 0.08
C LEU A 95 -0.03 -1.87 1.21
N LEU A 96 0.43 -2.04 2.44
CA LEU A 96 -0.43 -2.00 3.64
C LEU A 96 -0.05 -0.84 4.55
N SER A 97 -1.03 -0.34 5.30
CA SER A 97 -0.81 0.63 6.37
C SER A 97 -0.66 -0.08 7.73
N THR A 98 -0.26 0.68 8.74
CA THR A 98 0.04 0.20 10.11
C THR A 98 -1.00 -0.77 10.67
N VAL A 99 -2.28 -0.39 10.71
CA VAL A 99 -3.36 -1.21 11.27
C VAL A 99 -3.62 -2.46 10.44
N SER A 100 -3.66 -2.31 9.11
CA SER A 100 -3.91 -3.45 8.22
C SER A 100 -2.80 -4.49 8.33
N TYR A 101 -1.53 -4.07 8.45
CA TYR A 101 -0.41 -4.97 8.69
C TYR A 101 -0.50 -5.66 10.06
N ALA A 102 -0.71 -4.88 11.14
CA ALA A 102 -0.83 -5.45 12.48
C ALA A 102 -1.98 -6.47 12.58
N SER A 103 -3.14 -6.13 12.00
CA SER A 103 -4.31 -7.01 11.97
C SER A 103 -4.06 -8.26 11.12
N ALA A 104 -3.38 -8.13 9.97
CA ALA A 104 -3.06 -9.26 9.11
C ALA A 104 -2.20 -10.30 9.84
N VAL A 105 -1.16 -9.84 10.54
CA VAL A 105 -0.26 -10.71 11.33
C VAL A 105 -1.01 -11.37 12.48
N ARG A 106 -1.75 -10.59 13.28
CA ARG A 106 -2.40 -11.10 14.50
C ARG A 106 -3.59 -12.01 14.24
N GLN A 107 -4.33 -11.77 13.18
CA GLN A 107 -5.51 -12.56 12.82
C GLN A 107 -5.18 -13.70 11.86
N GLU A 108 -3.89 -13.83 11.45
CA GLU A 108 -3.47 -14.78 10.42
C GLU A 108 -4.37 -14.68 9.17
N ALA A 109 -4.66 -13.42 8.78
CA ALA A 109 -5.68 -13.12 7.77
C ALA A 109 -5.31 -13.68 6.39
N VAL A 110 -4.02 -13.83 6.10
CA VAL A 110 -3.49 -14.44 4.87
C VAL A 110 -2.99 -15.83 5.21
N PRO A 111 -3.38 -16.86 4.45
CA PRO A 111 -2.86 -18.22 4.63
C PRO A 111 -1.32 -18.28 4.57
N GLY A 112 -0.69 -18.83 5.61
CA GLY A 112 0.76 -18.84 5.75
C GLY A 112 1.35 -17.54 6.33
N ASN A 113 0.50 -16.52 6.59
CA ASN A 113 0.87 -15.19 7.07
C ASN A 113 1.58 -14.33 6.00
N ILE A 114 2.07 -13.17 6.40
CA ILE A 114 2.76 -12.19 5.55
C ILE A 114 4.07 -11.76 6.17
N SER A 115 4.99 -11.27 5.35
CA SER A 115 6.20 -10.59 5.81
C SER A 115 6.32 -9.22 5.16
N MET A 116 6.67 -8.21 5.96
CA MET A 116 7.09 -6.91 5.46
C MET A 116 8.46 -7.04 4.82
N ILE A 117 8.61 -6.55 3.59
CA ILE A 117 9.85 -6.63 2.82
C ILE A 117 10.47 -5.27 2.52
N ALA A 118 9.70 -4.18 2.65
CA ALA A 118 10.21 -2.82 2.51
C ALA A 118 9.31 -1.81 3.23
N THR A 119 9.88 -0.69 3.64
CA THR A 119 9.14 0.52 4.03
C THR A 119 8.78 1.30 2.77
N ASP A 120 7.52 1.74 2.62
CA ASP A 120 7.12 2.63 1.51
C ASP A 120 7.36 4.09 1.91
N PHE A 121 6.77 4.52 3.04
CA PHE A 121 7.01 5.87 3.58
C PHE A 121 6.80 5.95 5.09
N TRP A 122 7.31 7.05 5.65
CA TRP A 122 7.21 7.42 7.06
C TRP A 122 6.25 8.59 7.24
N ASP A 123 5.45 8.55 8.30
CA ASP A 123 4.59 9.66 8.71
C ASP A 123 5.14 10.38 9.94
N ALA A 124 4.54 11.51 10.29
CA ALA A 124 4.91 12.37 11.42
C ALA A 124 6.35 12.91 11.39
N HIS A 125 7.01 12.92 10.21
CA HIS A 125 8.33 13.53 10.10
C HIS A 125 8.22 15.07 10.16
N PRO A 126 9.06 15.76 10.98
CA PRO A 126 8.86 17.18 11.29
C PRO A 126 9.02 18.13 10.10
N GLU A 127 9.72 17.73 9.04
CA GLU A 127 10.00 18.57 7.87
C GLU A 127 9.22 18.15 6.62
N TRP A 128 8.43 17.07 6.70
CA TRP A 128 7.67 16.51 5.58
C TRP A 128 6.18 16.52 5.86
N TYR A 129 5.38 16.15 4.87
CA TYR A 129 3.95 16.04 5.06
C TYR A 129 3.63 15.02 6.17
N GLY A 130 2.75 15.41 7.08
CA GLY A 130 2.08 14.50 8.00
C GLY A 130 0.62 14.38 7.62
N ILE A 131 0.07 13.19 7.71
CA ILE A 131 -1.34 12.94 7.43
C ILE A 131 -2.18 13.88 8.28
N THR A 132 -3.03 14.66 7.61
CA THR A 132 -3.71 15.82 8.19
C THR A 132 -5.23 15.65 8.12
N VAL A 133 -5.93 16.00 9.19
CA VAL A 133 -7.38 16.19 9.18
C VAL A 133 -7.70 17.61 8.76
N PHE A 134 -8.55 17.73 7.74
CA PHE A 134 -9.06 19.00 7.24
C PHE A 134 -10.55 19.11 7.44
N SER A 135 -11.01 20.34 7.70
CA SER A 135 -12.42 20.72 7.70
C SER A 135 -12.68 21.86 6.71
N GLY A 136 -13.93 22.07 6.35
CA GLY A 136 -14.30 23.20 5.49
C GLY A 136 -14.11 24.54 6.20
N PRO A 137 -13.95 25.65 5.43
CA PRO A 137 -13.73 26.98 6.01
C PRO A 137 -14.91 27.48 6.86
N ASP A 138 -16.11 26.96 6.60
CA ASP A 138 -17.35 27.30 7.32
C ASP A 138 -17.80 26.18 8.28
N SER A 139 -16.97 25.14 8.50
CA SER A 139 -17.25 24.04 9.43
C SER A 139 -17.15 24.52 10.88
N ASP A 140 -17.97 23.93 11.76
CA ASP A 140 -17.84 24.15 13.20
C ASP A 140 -16.61 23.44 13.79
N VAL A 141 -15.96 22.52 13.05
CA VAL A 141 -14.72 21.85 13.43
C VAL A 141 -13.54 22.67 12.95
N GLN A 142 -12.88 23.38 13.84
CA GLN A 142 -11.71 24.24 13.53
C GLN A 142 -10.45 23.84 14.32
N GLU A 143 -10.60 23.15 15.43
CA GLU A 143 -9.53 22.66 16.29
C GLU A 143 -9.84 21.22 16.78
N PRO A 144 -8.85 20.45 17.28
CA PRO A 144 -9.09 19.05 17.68
C PRO A 144 -10.22 18.86 18.68
N GLU A 145 -10.41 19.81 19.59
CA GLU A 145 -11.45 19.77 20.62
C GLU A 145 -12.88 19.79 20.05
N ASP A 146 -13.05 20.25 18.82
CA ASP A 146 -14.35 20.30 18.13
C ASP A 146 -14.75 18.95 17.51
N LEU A 147 -13.94 17.88 17.68
CA LEU A 147 -14.24 16.55 17.15
C LEU A 147 -15.39 15.86 17.88
N GLU A 148 -15.75 16.29 19.12
CA GLU A 148 -16.89 15.75 19.85
C GLU A 148 -18.20 16.01 19.10
N GLY A 149 -18.86 14.93 18.70
CA GLY A 149 -20.12 14.97 17.94
C GLY A 149 -19.96 15.20 16.43
N ALA A 150 -18.72 15.35 15.93
CA ALA A 150 -18.46 15.58 14.51
C ALA A 150 -18.61 14.29 13.68
N THR A 151 -18.94 14.48 12.39
CA THR A 151 -18.93 13.43 11.38
C THR A 151 -17.61 13.48 10.62
N ILE A 152 -16.77 12.44 10.77
CA ILE A 152 -15.39 12.40 10.25
C ILE A 152 -15.26 11.37 9.13
N GLY A 153 -14.76 11.79 7.96
CA GLY A 153 -14.53 10.93 6.81
C GLY A 153 -13.21 10.16 6.91
N VAL A 154 -13.28 8.83 6.68
CA VAL A 154 -12.13 7.94 6.46
C VAL A 154 -12.33 7.16 5.16
N ASN A 155 -11.27 6.62 4.55
CA ASN A 155 -11.47 5.74 3.39
C ASN A 155 -12.01 4.37 3.77
N ALA A 156 -11.55 3.84 4.90
CA ALA A 156 -12.05 2.62 5.51
C ALA A 156 -11.65 2.58 6.99
N THR A 157 -12.46 1.96 7.83
CA THR A 157 -12.09 1.62 9.20
C THR A 157 -11.02 0.51 9.20
N GLY A 158 -10.24 0.39 10.27
CA GLY A 158 -9.13 -0.58 10.32
C GLY A 158 -7.95 -0.24 9.40
N THR A 159 -7.77 1.05 9.09
CA THR A 159 -6.60 1.56 8.33
C THR A 159 -5.71 2.43 9.21
N GLY A 160 -4.47 2.70 8.75
CA GLY A 160 -3.54 3.59 9.46
C GLY A 160 -4.09 5.00 9.66
N VAL A 161 -4.82 5.55 8.67
CA VAL A 161 -5.45 6.87 8.80
C VAL A 161 -6.57 6.86 9.86
N HIS A 162 -7.32 5.76 10.00
CA HIS A 162 -8.30 5.61 11.07
C HIS A 162 -7.61 5.62 12.46
N ALA A 163 -6.42 5.01 12.58
CA ALA A 163 -5.67 5.03 13.83
C ALA A 163 -5.30 6.44 14.29
N LEU A 164 -5.02 7.37 13.38
CA LEU A 164 -4.73 8.76 13.73
C LEU A 164 -5.95 9.46 14.34
N ILE A 165 -7.16 9.19 13.84
CA ILE A 165 -8.40 9.73 14.42
C ILE A 165 -8.62 9.15 15.82
N VAL A 166 -8.51 7.83 15.96
CA VAL A 166 -8.65 7.15 17.26
C VAL A 166 -7.64 7.71 18.28
N LYS A 167 -6.39 7.91 17.88
CA LYS A 167 -5.34 8.47 18.74
C LYS A 167 -5.67 9.89 19.21
N GLN A 168 -6.11 10.76 18.28
CA GLN A 168 -6.50 12.14 18.63
C GLN A 168 -7.66 12.14 19.62
N MET A 169 -8.71 11.35 19.36
CA MET A 169 -9.87 11.26 20.24
C MET A 169 -9.49 10.75 21.63
N GLN A 170 -8.64 9.71 21.72
CA GLN A 170 -8.15 9.21 23.01
C GLN A 170 -7.32 10.24 23.77
N GLN A 171 -6.49 11.05 23.10
CA GLN A 171 -5.73 12.14 23.71
C GLN A 171 -6.63 13.24 24.31
N LEU A 172 -7.78 13.46 23.67
CA LEU A 172 -8.81 14.39 24.17
C LEU A 172 -9.69 13.77 25.27
N GLY A 173 -9.54 12.47 25.54
CA GLY A 173 -10.37 11.75 26.50
C GLY A 173 -11.76 11.41 25.96
N LEU A 174 -11.92 11.45 24.63
CA LEU A 174 -13.14 11.05 23.92
C LEU A 174 -13.12 9.54 23.62
N ASP A 175 -14.31 8.95 23.55
CA ASP A 175 -14.50 7.57 23.11
C ASP A 175 -14.66 7.52 21.57
N PRO A 176 -13.70 6.91 20.85
CA PRO A 176 -13.77 6.85 19.38
C PRO A 176 -14.98 6.13 18.80
N GLU A 177 -15.66 5.29 19.59
CA GLU A 177 -16.84 4.54 19.13
C GLU A 177 -18.17 5.30 19.33
N SER A 178 -18.19 6.32 20.19
CA SER A 178 -19.44 6.98 20.58
C SER A 178 -19.43 8.49 20.50
N ASP A 179 -18.27 9.15 20.60
CA ASP A 179 -18.18 10.60 20.73
C ASP A 179 -17.98 11.31 19.37
N ALA A 180 -17.81 10.57 18.26
CA ALA A 180 -17.84 11.08 16.89
C ALA A 180 -18.47 10.02 15.96
N GLU A 181 -18.95 10.45 14.79
CA GLU A 181 -19.42 9.55 13.74
C GLU A 181 -18.33 9.35 12.69
N ILE A 182 -17.86 8.11 12.51
CA ILE A 182 -16.89 7.77 11.45
C ILE A 182 -17.66 7.31 10.20
N VAL A 183 -17.43 8.00 9.07
CA VAL A 183 -18.10 7.70 7.79
C VAL A 183 -17.06 7.26 6.77
N GLU A 184 -17.27 6.09 6.17
CA GLU A 184 -16.41 5.54 5.12
C GLU A 184 -16.79 6.14 3.76
N LEU A 185 -15.83 6.79 3.11
CA LEU A 185 -15.95 7.41 1.79
C LEU A 185 -14.63 7.29 1.03
N PRO A 186 -14.64 7.12 -0.31
CA PRO A 186 -13.41 7.21 -1.08
C PRO A 186 -12.73 8.58 -0.96
N PHE A 187 -11.41 8.63 -0.76
CA PHE A 187 -10.62 9.87 -0.62
C PHE A 187 -10.96 10.97 -1.66
N PRO A 188 -11.09 10.65 -2.98
CA PRO A 188 -11.41 11.68 -3.98
C PRO A 188 -12.73 12.41 -3.74
N THR A 189 -13.61 11.88 -2.90
CA THR A 189 -14.93 12.46 -2.62
C THR A 189 -14.95 13.38 -1.39
N PHE A 190 -13.88 13.43 -0.60
CA PHE A 190 -13.85 14.13 0.69
C PHE A 190 -14.12 15.63 0.55
N VAL A 191 -13.44 16.31 -0.39
CA VAL A 191 -13.64 17.75 -0.62
C VAL A 191 -15.11 18.05 -0.92
N SER A 192 -15.73 17.26 -1.80
CA SER A 192 -17.15 17.45 -2.10
C SER A 192 -18.07 17.08 -0.93
N ALA A 193 -17.70 16.06 -0.16
CA ALA A 193 -18.49 15.64 0.99
C ALA A 193 -18.50 16.68 2.12
N ILE A 194 -17.36 17.35 2.34
CA ILE A 194 -17.22 18.46 3.29
C ILE A 194 -18.02 19.68 2.79
N ASN A 195 -17.85 20.07 1.52
CA ASN A 195 -18.57 21.20 0.93
C ASN A 195 -20.09 21.00 0.92
N ASP A 196 -20.55 19.75 0.79
CA ASP A 196 -21.98 19.39 0.83
C ASP A 196 -22.52 19.23 2.28
N GLY A 197 -21.67 19.33 3.30
CA GLY A 197 -22.05 19.11 4.70
C GLY A 197 -22.43 17.64 5.03
N ARG A 198 -21.90 16.68 4.26
CA ARG A 198 -22.10 15.25 4.54
C ARG A 198 -21.12 14.71 5.58
N ILE A 199 -19.95 15.33 5.69
CA ILE A 199 -18.98 15.14 6.75
C ILE A 199 -18.47 16.52 7.20
N ASP A 200 -18.14 16.68 8.46
CA ASP A 200 -17.63 17.93 9.03
C ASP A 200 -16.14 18.09 8.83
N ALA A 201 -15.42 16.97 8.86
CA ALA A 201 -13.98 16.89 8.64
C ALA A 201 -13.62 15.57 7.94
N GLY A 202 -12.40 15.47 7.41
CA GLY A 202 -11.88 14.25 6.81
C GLY A 202 -10.38 14.16 6.97
N ILE A 203 -9.84 12.94 6.97
CA ILE A 203 -8.40 12.70 7.04
C ILE A 203 -7.83 12.50 5.64
N PHE A 204 -6.85 13.32 5.28
CA PHE A 204 -6.34 13.40 3.92
C PHE A 204 -4.91 12.88 3.81
N PRO A 205 -4.65 11.88 2.97
CA PRO A 205 -3.32 11.60 2.44
C PRO A 205 -2.76 12.75 1.60
N ALA A 206 -1.44 12.77 1.37
CA ALA A 206 -0.71 13.88 0.74
C ALA A 206 -1.29 14.30 -0.63
N LEU A 207 -1.57 13.34 -1.50
CA LEU A 207 -2.17 13.56 -2.83
C LEU A 207 -3.47 14.37 -2.73
N PHE A 208 -4.33 14.04 -1.78
CA PHE A 208 -5.66 14.65 -1.65
C PHE A 208 -5.63 15.95 -0.83
N ALA A 209 -4.62 16.15 0.03
CA ALA A 209 -4.42 17.37 0.78
C ALA A 209 -4.16 18.59 -0.13
N VAL A 210 -3.59 18.38 -1.31
CA VAL A 210 -3.39 19.44 -2.31
C VAL A 210 -4.73 20.10 -2.68
N ALA A 211 -5.77 19.31 -2.89
CA ALA A 211 -7.11 19.81 -3.22
C ALA A 211 -7.76 20.51 -2.02
N ALA A 212 -7.66 19.96 -0.82
CA ALA A 212 -8.19 20.58 0.40
C ALA A 212 -7.56 21.96 0.66
N ARG A 213 -6.24 22.09 0.51
CA ARG A 213 -5.52 23.36 0.63
C ARG A 213 -5.92 24.36 -0.45
N ALA A 214 -6.13 23.91 -1.69
CA ALA A 214 -6.56 24.77 -2.80
C ALA A 214 -7.97 25.35 -2.57
N GLU A 215 -8.86 24.63 -1.90
CA GLU A 215 -10.19 25.06 -1.48
C GLU A 215 -10.18 25.92 -0.21
N GLY A 216 -9.01 26.11 0.41
CA GLY A 216 -8.87 26.91 1.63
C GLY A 216 -9.41 26.23 2.89
N PHE A 217 -9.37 24.91 2.93
CA PHE A 217 -9.76 24.13 4.11
C PHE A 217 -8.83 24.39 5.29
N THR A 218 -9.38 24.29 6.49
CA THR A 218 -8.64 24.42 7.75
C THR A 218 -7.93 23.10 8.08
N GLU A 219 -6.63 23.16 8.38
CA GLU A 219 -5.89 22.05 8.99
C GLU A 219 -6.27 21.97 10.46
N VAL A 220 -7.04 20.95 10.86
CA VAL A 220 -7.52 20.78 12.24
C VAL A 220 -6.40 20.23 13.12
N TYR A 221 -5.74 19.17 12.65
CA TYR A 221 -4.52 18.61 13.26
C TYR A 221 -3.81 17.71 12.24
N LYS A 222 -2.58 17.34 12.54
CA LYS A 222 -1.75 16.46 11.72
C LYS A 222 -1.02 15.43 12.57
N SER A 223 -0.50 14.41 11.94
CA SER A 223 0.17 13.30 12.63
C SER A 223 1.34 13.74 13.52
N GLN A 224 2.06 14.82 13.17
CA GLN A 224 3.12 15.39 14.02
C GLN A 224 2.61 15.93 15.37
N ASP A 225 1.33 16.21 15.49
CA ASP A 225 0.71 16.66 16.74
C ASP A 225 0.39 15.47 17.67
N LEU A 226 0.42 14.24 17.12
CA LEU A 226 0.08 12.99 17.81
C LEU A 226 1.29 12.14 18.20
N TRP A 227 2.41 12.31 17.49
CA TRP A 227 3.60 11.48 17.61
C TRP A 227 4.83 12.37 17.77
N ASP A 228 5.64 12.10 18.79
CA ASP A 228 6.87 12.84 19.07
C ASP A 228 7.99 12.61 18.04
N GLU A 229 7.92 11.48 17.31
CA GLU A 229 8.92 11.05 16.35
C GLU A 229 8.25 10.42 15.13
N ALA A 230 8.91 10.53 13.97
CA ALA A 230 8.48 9.86 12.75
C ALA A 230 8.43 8.34 12.94
N TYR A 231 7.48 7.70 12.25
CA TYR A 231 7.29 6.25 12.29
C TYR A 231 6.97 5.71 10.89
N PRO A 232 7.35 4.46 10.59
CA PRO A 232 6.99 3.85 9.33
C PRO A 232 5.47 3.65 9.29
N PHE A 233 4.83 4.15 8.22
CA PHE A 233 3.37 4.16 8.11
C PHE A 233 2.86 3.19 7.06
N ALA A 234 3.50 3.15 5.88
CA ALA A 234 3.11 2.28 4.78
C ALA A 234 4.23 1.31 4.46
N TYR A 235 3.84 0.10 4.10
CA TYR A 235 4.74 -1.03 3.93
C TYR A 235 4.45 -1.78 2.65
N THR A 236 5.51 -2.24 1.97
CA THR A 236 5.40 -3.33 1.00
C THR A 236 5.49 -4.64 1.76
N VAL A 237 4.45 -5.45 1.65
CA VAL A 237 4.40 -6.80 2.24
C VAL A 237 4.26 -7.85 1.15
N ALA A 238 4.77 -9.04 1.41
CA ALA A 238 4.56 -10.22 0.57
C ALA A 238 3.88 -11.34 1.37
N SER A 239 3.07 -12.18 0.70
CA SER A 239 2.58 -13.40 1.34
C SER A 239 3.75 -14.38 1.54
N ASN A 240 3.79 -15.07 2.67
CA ASN A 240 4.86 -16.03 2.92
C ASN A 240 4.84 -17.19 1.91
N ASN A 241 3.66 -17.53 1.38
CA ASN A 241 3.56 -18.53 0.31
C ASN A 241 4.25 -18.02 -0.98
N SER A 242 4.07 -16.75 -1.35
CA SER A 242 4.75 -16.18 -2.52
C SER A 242 6.26 -16.05 -2.29
N LEU A 243 6.70 -15.75 -1.06
CA LEU A 243 8.12 -15.73 -0.70
C LEU A 243 8.74 -17.14 -0.82
N ASP A 244 8.03 -18.19 -0.41
CA ASP A 244 8.49 -19.57 -0.51
C ASP A 244 8.53 -20.07 -1.96
N GLU A 245 7.57 -19.64 -2.81
CA GLU A 245 7.45 -20.10 -4.19
C GLU A 245 8.27 -19.25 -5.17
N ASN A 246 8.38 -17.94 -4.95
CA ASN A 246 8.93 -16.94 -5.88
C ASN A 246 9.98 -16.03 -5.24
N GLY A 247 10.68 -16.45 -4.18
CA GLY A 247 11.59 -15.61 -3.40
C GLY A 247 12.67 -14.90 -4.24
N ASP A 248 13.25 -15.57 -5.25
CA ASP A 248 14.24 -14.96 -6.14
C ASP A 248 13.61 -13.83 -7.00
N ALA A 249 12.37 -14.01 -7.45
CA ALA A 249 11.63 -13.00 -8.21
C ALA A 249 11.25 -11.79 -7.34
N ILE A 250 10.86 -12.03 -6.08
CA ILE A 250 10.54 -10.97 -5.12
C ILE A 250 11.82 -10.22 -4.71
N ALA A 251 12.97 -10.89 -4.62
CA ALA A 251 14.26 -10.21 -4.42
C ALA A 251 14.61 -9.31 -5.61
N ALA A 252 14.42 -9.78 -6.83
CA ALA A 252 14.60 -8.99 -8.04
C ALA A 252 13.64 -7.78 -8.11
N PHE A 253 12.39 -7.95 -7.65
CA PHE A 253 11.44 -6.84 -7.47
C PHE A 253 11.95 -5.83 -6.44
N GLY A 254 12.54 -6.28 -5.34
CA GLY A 254 13.11 -5.39 -4.32
C GLY A 254 14.30 -4.56 -4.84
N GLU A 255 15.16 -5.15 -5.71
CA GLU A 255 16.22 -4.42 -6.41
C GLU A 255 15.62 -3.36 -7.35
N ASP A 256 14.60 -3.72 -8.13
CA ASP A 256 13.92 -2.78 -9.03
C ASP A 256 13.13 -1.69 -8.26
N LEU A 257 12.64 -1.99 -7.05
CA LEU A 257 11.99 -0.98 -6.21
C LEU A 257 12.99 0.08 -5.73
N ASP A 258 14.21 -0.32 -5.41
CA ASP A 258 15.32 0.60 -5.06
C ASP A 258 15.71 1.44 -6.28
N GLU A 259 15.91 0.82 -7.45
CA GLU A 259 16.15 1.52 -8.72
C GLU A 259 15.02 2.51 -9.07
N LEU A 260 13.75 2.13 -8.83
CA LEU A 260 12.59 3.00 -9.04
C LEU A 260 12.65 4.25 -8.16
N VAL A 261 12.99 4.10 -6.87
CA VAL A 261 13.13 5.24 -5.95
C VAL A 261 14.22 6.18 -6.43
N GLU A 262 15.41 5.66 -6.77
CA GLU A 262 16.50 6.45 -7.32
C GLU A 262 16.10 7.18 -8.62
N TYR A 263 15.47 6.45 -9.55
CA TYR A 263 14.99 7.03 -10.80
C TYR A 263 13.99 8.18 -10.56
N CYS A 264 13.08 8.02 -9.61
CA CYS A 264 12.11 9.06 -9.25
C CYS A 264 12.77 10.34 -8.74
N TYR A 265 13.83 10.24 -7.91
CA TYR A 265 14.57 11.41 -7.44
C TYR A 265 15.35 12.08 -8.57
N ASP A 266 16.03 11.30 -9.42
CA ASP A 266 16.86 11.82 -10.49
C ASP A 266 16.05 12.42 -11.65
N ASN A 267 14.84 11.89 -11.90
CA ASN A 267 13.99 12.26 -13.04
C ASN A 267 12.62 12.79 -12.64
N ARG A 268 12.50 13.43 -11.45
CA ARG A 268 11.22 13.82 -10.85
C ARG A 268 10.24 14.49 -11.83
N SER A 269 10.71 15.44 -12.65
CA SER A 269 9.82 16.18 -13.57
C SER A 269 9.21 15.27 -14.64
N GLU A 270 9.96 14.29 -15.13
CA GLU A 270 9.49 13.30 -16.08
C GLU A 270 8.48 12.35 -15.42
N VAL A 271 8.80 11.84 -14.23
CA VAL A 271 7.92 10.97 -13.45
C VAL A 271 6.60 11.67 -13.12
N VAL A 272 6.62 12.95 -12.75
CA VAL A 272 5.41 13.75 -12.50
C VAL A 272 4.50 13.76 -13.75
N SER A 273 5.06 14.03 -14.93
CA SER A 273 4.25 14.07 -16.16
C SER A 273 3.72 12.70 -16.54
N LEU A 274 4.54 11.64 -16.46
CA LEU A 274 4.14 10.27 -16.75
C LEU A 274 3.04 9.77 -15.78
N ALA A 275 3.22 10.02 -14.48
CA ALA A 275 2.26 9.63 -13.46
C ALA A 275 0.94 10.38 -13.60
N ALA A 276 0.98 11.69 -13.90
CA ALA A 276 -0.21 12.49 -14.14
C ALA A 276 -1.01 11.95 -15.34
N GLU A 277 -0.34 11.62 -16.45
CA GLU A 277 -0.97 11.03 -17.63
C GLU A 277 -1.55 9.65 -17.35
N HIS A 278 -0.74 8.74 -16.78
CA HIS A 278 -1.13 7.35 -16.54
C HIS A 278 -2.31 7.21 -15.56
N PHE A 279 -2.28 7.96 -14.46
CA PHE A 279 -3.32 7.91 -13.42
C PHE A 279 -4.46 8.91 -13.62
N GLU A 280 -4.47 9.63 -14.75
CA GLU A 280 -5.47 10.66 -15.06
C GLU A 280 -5.59 11.73 -13.96
N LEU A 281 -4.45 12.15 -13.39
CA LEU A 281 -4.36 13.17 -12.36
C LEU A 281 -3.96 14.53 -12.97
N PRO A 282 -4.42 15.68 -12.42
CA PRO A 282 -3.89 16.95 -12.84
C PRO A 282 -2.38 17.04 -12.51
N GLU A 283 -1.53 17.32 -13.52
CA GLU A 283 -0.07 17.36 -13.36
C GLU A 283 0.36 18.32 -12.23
N GLN A 284 -0.29 19.47 -12.11
CA GLN A 284 -0.04 20.42 -11.01
C GLN A 284 -0.32 19.84 -9.62
N VAL A 285 -1.21 18.86 -9.49
CA VAL A 285 -1.48 18.16 -8.22
C VAL A 285 -0.32 17.24 -7.90
N VAL A 286 0.12 16.43 -8.87
CA VAL A 286 1.26 15.52 -8.70
C VAL A 286 2.54 16.34 -8.41
N ASP A 287 2.81 17.39 -9.20
CA ASP A 287 3.96 18.28 -9.00
C ASP A 287 3.94 18.98 -7.65
N GLY A 288 2.74 19.28 -7.12
CA GLY A 288 2.56 19.99 -5.86
C GLY A 288 2.97 19.20 -4.61
N PHE A 289 2.99 17.85 -4.70
CA PHE A 289 3.36 17.02 -3.54
C PHE A 289 4.53 16.07 -3.82
N PHE A 290 4.52 15.30 -4.91
CA PHE A 290 5.44 14.19 -5.13
C PHE A 290 6.91 14.58 -4.97
N LEU A 291 7.62 13.92 -4.05
CA LEU A 291 9.02 14.15 -3.68
C LEU A 291 9.36 15.62 -3.33
N THR A 292 8.40 16.34 -2.72
CA THR A 292 8.61 17.65 -2.10
C THR A 292 8.34 17.56 -0.60
N ASN A 293 8.52 18.64 0.16
CA ASN A 293 8.15 18.66 1.58
C ASN A 293 6.63 18.52 1.84
N ASN A 294 5.82 18.54 0.77
CA ASN A 294 4.39 18.22 0.83
C ASN A 294 4.11 16.73 0.60
N ASP A 295 5.14 15.93 0.39
CA ASP A 295 5.09 14.47 0.34
C ASP A 295 5.60 13.89 1.67
N TYR A 296 5.47 12.58 1.84
CA TYR A 296 6.00 11.85 2.96
C TYR A 296 7.52 11.72 2.92
N TYR A 297 8.12 11.48 4.08
CA TYR A 297 9.52 11.09 4.16
C TYR A 297 9.69 9.66 3.66
N ARG A 298 10.58 9.48 2.66
CA ARG A 298 10.85 8.20 2.02
C ARG A 298 12.29 8.13 1.48
N GLN A 299 13.27 8.21 2.33
CA GLN A 299 14.68 8.15 1.90
C GLN A 299 15.24 6.74 1.84
N ASP A 300 14.64 5.79 2.54
CA ASP A 300 15.19 4.47 2.74
C ASP A 300 14.06 3.44 2.76
N LEU A 301 14.20 2.40 1.94
CA LEU A 301 13.28 1.27 1.89
C LEU A 301 13.52 0.29 3.04
N THR A 302 14.65 0.43 3.75
CA THR A 302 15.05 -0.44 4.86
C THR A 302 14.04 -0.33 6.02
N ILE A 303 13.74 -1.48 6.59
CA ILE A 303 12.86 -1.56 7.75
C ILE A 303 13.66 -1.28 9.01
N ASP A 304 13.32 -0.22 9.72
CA ASP A 304 13.77 0.03 11.09
C ASP A 304 12.91 -0.82 12.05
N MET A 305 13.48 -1.94 12.50
CA MET A 305 12.76 -2.91 13.33
C MET A 305 12.33 -2.34 14.68
N ASP A 306 13.13 -1.46 15.29
CA ASP A 306 12.79 -0.84 16.57
C ASP A 306 11.60 0.11 16.42
N ARG A 307 11.58 0.90 15.35
CA ARG A 307 10.47 1.81 15.04
C ARG A 307 9.21 1.05 14.60
N LEU A 308 9.37 -0.03 13.85
CA LEU A 308 8.26 -0.90 13.48
C LEU A 308 7.64 -1.54 14.73
N GLN A 309 8.47 -2.05 15.67
CA GLN A 309 7.98 -2.61 16.94
C GLN A 309 7.19 -1.57 17.73
N PHE A 310 7.76 -0.36 17.88
CA PHE A 310 7.05 0.74 18.53
C PHE A 310 5.69 1.01 17.87
N THR A 311 5.64 1.04 16.55
CA THR A 311 4.38 1.28 15.82
C THR A 311 3.36 0.17 16.07
N MET A 312 3.80 -1.09 16.10
CA MET A 312 2.89 -2.23 16.36
C MET A 312 2.38 -2.23 17.80
N ASP A 313 3.22 -1.86 18.78
CA ASP A 313 2.82 -1.70 20.19
C ASP A 313 1.77 -0.58 20.35
N GLU A 314 1.88 0.49 19.57
CA GLU A 314 0.88 1.56 19.55
C GLU A 314 -0.47 1.08 18.94
N MET A 315 -0.47 0.16 17.99
CA MET A 315 -1.74 -0.41 17.48
C MET A 315 -2.48 -1.21 18.56
N VAL A 316 -1.76 -1.80 19.52
CA VAL A 316 -2.36 -2.41 20.73
C VAL A 316 -2.92 -1.33 21.65
N ASN A 317 -2.14 -0.27 21.94
CA ASN A 317 -2.58 0.83 22.80
C ASN A 317 -3.84 1.53 22.26
N LEU A 318 -3.98 1.60 20.95
CA LEU A 318 -5.15 2.17 20.28
C LEU A 318 -6.33 1.20 20.16
N GLY A 319 -6.15 -0.09 20.51
CA GLY A 319 -7.21 -1.09 20.52
C GLY A 319 -7.47 -1.78 19.18
N PHE A 320 -6.60 -1.62 18.19
CA PHE A 320 -6.77 -2.28 16.87
C PHE A 320 -6.39 -3.75 16.89
N VAL A 321 -5.47 -4.15 17.76
CA VAL A 321 -5.08 -5.54 17.99
C VAL A 321 -5.03 -5.82 19.49
N GLU A 322 -5.33 -7.07 19.88
CA GLU A 322 -5.43 -7.43 21.32
C GLU A 322 -4.08 -7.50 22.02
N GLU A 323 -3.02 -7.92 21.31
CA GLU A 323 -1.67 -8.07 21.85
C GLU A 323 -0.61 -7.82 20.76
N SER A 324 0.57 -7.39 21.19
CA SER A 324 1.72 -7.16 20.34
C SER A 324 2.36 -8.47 19.85
N PHE A 325 3.28 -8.36 18.91
CA PHE A 325 4.08 -9.47 18.39
C PHE A 325 5.52 -9.02 18.14
N ASP A 326 6.44 -9.95 18.09
CA ASP A 326 7.82 -9.68 17.71
C ASP A 326 7.88 -9.44 16.19
N VAL A 327 8.13 -8.20 15.78
CA VAL A 327 8.13 -7.81 14.36
C VAL A 327 9.21 -8.52 13.57
N THR A 328 10.30 -9.00 14.21
CA THR A 328 11.38 -9.71 13.54
C THR A 328 10.97 -11.08 12.98
N GLU A 329 9.82 -11.61 13.42
CA GLU A 329 9.23 -12.83 12.88
C GLU A 329 8.40 -12.57 11.60
N TYR A 330 8.05 -11.29 11.31
CA TYR A 330 7.12 -10.89 10.25
C TYR A 330 7.65 -9.75 9.37
N ALA A 331 8.94 -9.42 9.50
CA ALA A 331 9.60 -8.40 8.69
C ALA A 331 11.05 -8.81 8.43
N THR A 332 11.57 -8.51 7.22
CA THR A 332 12.95 -8.79 6.85
C THR A 332 13.47 -7.77 5.84
N ASN A 333 14.75 -7.45 5.94
CA ASN A 333 15.48 -6.63 4.98
C ASN A 333 16.21 -7.44 3.89
N ASP A 334 15.97 -8.74 3.81
CA ASP A 334 16.68 -9.63 2.89
C ASP A 334 16.33 -9.41 1.41
N TYR A 335 15.21 -8.72 1.13
CA TYR A 335 14.69 -8.46 -0.21
C TYR A 335 15.02 -7.07 -0.74
N ILE A 336 15.65 -6.20 0.05
CA ILE A 336 16.08 -4.86 -0.36
C ILE A 336 17.61 -4.81 -0.36
N PRO A 337 18.25 -4.17 -1.38
CA PRO A 337 19.69 -3.98 -1.40
C PRO A 337 20.20 -3.33 -0.13
N SER A 338 21.31 -3.86 0.42
CA SER A 338 22.00 -3.22 1.55
C SER A 338 22.78 -2.03 1.03
N ASN A 339 22.39 -0.82 1.40
CA ASN A 339 23.12 0.43 1.11
C ASN A 339 24.39 0.56 1.95
#